data_c11428589e831d7bb54bd610feccca1c
#
_entry.id   c11428589e831d7bb54bd610feccca1c
#
_cell.length_a   1.000
_cell.length_b   1.000
_cell.length_c   1.000
_cell.angle_alpha   90.00
_cell.angle_beta   90.00
_cell.angle_gamma   90.00
#
_symmetry.space_group_name_H-M   'P 1'
#
loop_
_entity.id
_entity.type
_entity.pdbx_description
1 polymer ?
#
loop_
_entity_poly.entity_id
_entity_poly.type
_entity_poly.pdbx_seq_one_letter_code
_entity_poly.pdbx_strand_id
1 'polypeptide(L)'
;MNEKICQSCAVPFDVVPCGGNADGTKNQDYCELCFAGGDFIYPQATMNDVIEGCIPHTVPDVFPDAESARKGMQEFFPTLKRWAK
;
A
#
# COMPACT_ATOMS: atom_id res chain seq x y z
N MET A 1 -11.43 0.88 16.96
CA MET A 1 -10.12 1.50 16.84
C MET A 1 -9.71 1.52 15.38
N ASN A 2 -9.25 2.66 14.90
CA ASN A 2 -8.93 2.81 13.50
C ASN A 2 -7.52 2.30 13.24
N GLU A 3 -7.44 1.20 12.54
CA GLU A 3 -6.15 0.72 12.08
C GLU A 3 -5.67 1.61 10.94
N LYS A 4 -4.43 2.05 11.04
CA LYS A 4 -3.84 2.79 9.95
C LYS A 4 -3.33 1.84 8.90
N ILE A 5 -3.52 2.21 7.66
CA ILE A 5 -3.06 1.42 6.52
C ILE A 5 -2.17 2.28 5.64
N CYS A 6 -1.31 1.63 4.86
CA CYS A 6 -0.47 2.32 3.90
C CYS A 6 -1.32 3.00 2.83
N GLN A 7 -1.08 4.27 2.58
CA GLN A 7 -1.83 5.06 1.61
C GLN A 7 -1.35 4.83 0.16
N SER A 8 -0.56 3.80 -0.04
CA SER A 8 -0.10 3.38 -1.37
C SER A 8 -0.53 1.96 -1.70
N CYS A 9 -0.36 1.01 -0.76
CA CYS A 9 -0.66 -0.41 -1.01
C CYS A 9 -1.72 -0.98 -0.06
N ALA A 10 -2.24 -0.16 0.86
CA ALA A 10 -3.30 -0.53 1.80
C ALA A 10 -2.93 -1.59 2.83
N VAL A 11 -1.64 -1.94 2.98
CA VAL A 11 -1.24 -2.90 3.99
C VAL A 11 -1.37 -2.28 5.39
N PRO A 12 -1.91 -3.04 6.38
CA PRO A 12 -1.98 -2.54 7.75
C PRO A 12 -0.58 -2.36 8.36
N PHE A 13 -0.39 -1.31 9.15
CA PHE A 13 0.91 -1.03 9.75
C PHE A 13 1.27 -1.99 10.88
N ASP A 14 0.36 -2.81 11.34
CA ASP A 14 0.68 -3.88 12.26
C ASP A 14 1.25 -5.12 11.55
N VAL A 15 1.12 -5.17 10.23
CA VAL A 15 1.70 -6.23 9.40
C VAL A 15 3.03 -5.78 8.82
N VAL A 16 3.07 -4.56 8.24
CA VAL A 16 4.30 -3.98 7.69
C VAL A 16 4.51 -2.62 8.34
N PRO A 17 5.65 -2.39 9.00
CA PRO A 17 5.90 -1.11 9.69
C PRO A 17 5.87 0.10 8.75
N CYS A 18 5.72 1.27 9.33
CA CYS A 18 5.75 2.53 8.60
C CYS A 18 7.11 2.75 7.93
N GLY A 19 7.10 3.40 6.78
CA GLY A 19 8.32 3.80 6.11
C GLY A 19 9.01 4.97 6.81
N GLY A 20 10.23 5.29 6.38
CA GLY A 20 11.02 6.35 6.97
C GLY A 20 10.98 7.64 6.19
N ASN A 21 10.92 8.75 6.90
CA ASN A 21 11.10 10.08 6.32
C ASN A 21 12.59 10.40 6.22
N ALA A 22 12.93 11.43 5.45
CA ALA A 22 14.31 11.82 5.24
C ALA A 22 15.04 12.19 6.55
N ASP A 23 14.30 12.66 7.56
CA ASP A 23 14.86 13.06 8.86
C ASP A 23 14.93 11.89 9.87
N GLY A 24 14.60 10.67 9.44
CA GLY A 24 14.66 9.51 10.31
C GLY A 24 13.38 9.21 11.09
N THR A 25 12.39 10.10 11.02
CA THR A 25 11.10 9.83 11.65
C THR A 25 10.28 8.87 10.79
N LYS A 26 9.23 8.30 11.39
CA LYS A 26 8.37 7.38 10.67
C LYS A 26 7.28 8.12 9.92
N ASN A 27 7.05 7.72 8.65
CA ASN A 27 5.96 8.25 7.86
C ASN A 27 4.66 7.59 8.27
N GLN A 28 3.65 8.37 8.58
CA GLN A 28 2.36 7.84 9.06
C GLN A 28 1.42 7.44 7.93
N ASP A 29 1.79 7.69 6.68
CA ASP A 29 0.92 7.43 5.54
C ASP A 29 1.36 6.23 4.72
N TYR A 30 2.64 5.87 4.73
CA TYR A 30 3.18 4.84 3.84
C TYR A 30 4.03 3.83 4.60
N CYS A 31 3.98 2.56 4.14
CA CYS A 31 4.76 1.50 4.77
C CYS A 31 6.20 1.47 4.25
N GLU A 32 7.06 0.71 4.94
CA GLU A 32 8.47 0.63 4.59
C GLU A 32 8.74 -0.03 3.23
N LEU A 33 7.76 -0.76 2.69
CA LEU A 33 7.89 -1.37 1.37
C LEU A 33 7.56 -0.39 0.24
N CYS A 34 6.90 0.73 0.57
CA CYS A 34 6.51 1.74 -0.40
C CYS A 34 7.30 3.03 -0.27
N PHE A 35 7.81 3.34 0.92
CA PHE A 35 8.40 4.63 1.21
C PHE A 35 9.58 4.47 2.17
N ALA A 36 10.73 5.04 1.82
CA ALA A 36 11.92 5.00 2.66
C ALA A 36 12.81 6.20 2.33
N GLY A 37 13.51 6.69 3.35
CA GLY A 37 14.45 7.80 3.16
C GLY A 37 13.83 9.09 2.65
N GLY A 38 12.53 9.27 2.88
CA GLY A 38 11.82 10.48 2.46
C GLY A 38 11.22 10.42 1.06
N ASP A 39 11.35 9.28 0.38
CA ASP A 39 10.85 9.13 -0.99
C ASP A 39 10.17 7.79 -1.19
N PHE A 40 9.31 7.72 -2.19
CA PHE A 40 8.76 6.44 -2.62
C PHE A 40 9.87 5.55 -3.18
N ILE A 41 9.84 4.26 -2.82
CA ILE A 41 10.80 3.29 -3.34
C ILE A 41 10.59 3.10 -4.84
N TYR A 42 9.32 3.13 -5.27
CA TYR A 42 8.97 3.01 -6.69
C TYR A 42 8.18 4.25 -7.11
N PRO A 43 8.85 5.40 -7.30
CA PRO A 43 8.12 6.65 -7.56
C PRO A 43 7.38 6.66 -8.90
N GLN A 44 7.78 5.82 -9.85
CA GLN A 44 7.17 5.76 -11.18
C GLN A 44 6.11 4.67 -11.30
N ALA A 45 5.88 3.90 -10.23
CA ALA A 45 4.87 2.84 -10.25
C ALA A 45 3.47 3.44 -10.39
N THR A 46 2.65 2.80 -11.20
CA THR A 46 1.23 3.16 -11.31
C THR A 46 0.44 2.44 -10.24
N MET A 47 -0.82 2.89 -10.05
CA MET A 47 -1.73 2.20 -9.13
C MET A 47 -1.86 0.72 -9.52
N ASN A 48 -1.97 0.42 -10.79
CA ASN A 48 -2.09 -0.94 -11.28
C ASN A 48 -0.85 -1.77 -10.97
N ASP A 49 0.35 -1.18 -11.09
CA ASP A 49 1.59 -1.87 -10.73
C ASP A 49 1.58 -2.30 -9.27
N VAL A 50 1.13 -1.42 -8.39
CA VAL A 50 1.07 -1.71 -6.95
C VAL A 50 0.01 -2.77 -6.67
N ILE A 51 -1.15 -2.68 -7.32
CA ILE A 51 -2.20 -3.67 -7.17
C ILE A 51 -1.70 -5.07 -7.56
N GLU A 52 -1.07 -5.20 -8.72
CA GLU A 52 -0.57 -6.50 -9.19
C GLU A 52 0.49 -7.06 -8.25
N GLY A 53 1.34 -6.19 -7.69
CA GLY A 53 2.35 -6.62 -6.72
C GLY A 53 1.76 -7.06 -5.38
N CYS A 54 0.59 -6.55 -5.02
CA CYS A 54 -0.06 -6.90 -3.76
C CYS A 54 -0.90 -8.18 -3.85
N ILE A 55 -1.34 -8.57 -5.03
CA ILE A 55 -2.21 -9.73 -5.20
C ILE A 55 -1.66 -11.00 -4.54
N PRO A 56 -0.38 -11.39 -4.75
CA PRO A 56 0.14 -12.60 -4.11
C PRO A 56 0.13 -12.56 -2.58
N HIS A 57 0.12 -11.37 -1.99
CA HIS A 57 0.14 -11.21 -0.53
C HIS A 57 -1.26 -11.20 0.07
N THR A 58 -2.30 -11.08 -0.75
CA THR A 58 -3.68 -11.00 -0.28
C THR A 58 -4.49 -12.25 -0.61
N VAL A 59 -3.99 -13.11 -1.47
CA VAL A 59 -4.67 -14.35 -1.84
C VAL A 59 -3.97 -15.52 -1.13
N PRO A 60 -4.68 -16.45 -0.50
CA PRO A 60 -6.13 -16.53 -0.37
C PRO A 60 -6.70 -15.86 0.89
N ASP A 61 -5.87 -15.24 1.73
CA ASP A 61 -6.26 -14.81 3.08
C ASP A 61 -7.29 -13.67 3.09
N VAL A 62 -7.09 -12.66 2.25
CA VAL A 62 -7.98 -11.50 2.19
C VAL A 62 -9.03 -11.70 1.08
N PHE A 63 -8.58 -12.21 -0.06
CA PHE A 63 -9.45 -12.48 -1.21
C PHE A 63 -9.32 -13.94 -1.61
N PRO A 64 -10.39 -14.56 -2.14
CA PRO A 64 -10.36 -15.97 -2.50
C PRO A 64 -9.47 -16.30 -3.70
N ASP A 65 -9.30 -15.34 -4.61
CA ASP A 65 -8.49 -15.54 -5.82
C ASP A 65 -7.94 -14.20 -6.33
N ALA A 66 -7.05 -14.28 -7.33
CA ALA A 66 -6.38 -13.10 -7.87
C ALA A 66 -7.36 -12.14 -8.55
N GLU A 67 -8.40 -12.66 -9.21
CA GLU A 67 -9.35 -11.80 -9.89
C GLU A 67 -10.17 -10.97 -8.91
N SER A 68 -10.63 -11.59 -7.84
CA SER A 68 -11.35 -10.89 -6.77
C SER A 68 -10.47 -9.84 -6.10
N ALA A 69 -9.20 -10.19 -5.87
CA ALA A 69 -8.22 -9.26 -5.28
C ALA A 69 -8.03 -8.05 -6.17
N ARG A 70 -7.82 -8.26 -7.46
CA ARG A 70 -7.61 -7.17 -8.42
C ARG A 70 -8.81 -6.23 -8.45
N LYS A 71 -10.01 -6.80 -8.54
CA LYS A 71 -11.22 -6.01 -8.59
C LYS A 71 -11.43 -5.20 -7.31
N GLY A 72 -11.25 -5.82 -6.15
CA GLY A 72 -11.41 -5.14 -4.87
C GLY A 72 -10.42 -4.00 -4.70
N MET A 73 -9.16 -4.23 -5.07
CA MET A 73 -8.14 -3.20 -4.98
C MET A 73 -8.37 -2.06 -5.97
N GLN A 74 -8.84 -2.35 -7.18
CA GLN A 74 -9.14 -1.31 -8.16
C GLN A 74 -10.27 -0.39 -7.71
N GLU A 75 -11.17 -0.89 -6.87
CA GLU A 75 -12.25 -0.09 -6.30
C GLU A 75 -11.79 0.70 -5.07
N PHE A 76 -10.87 0.15 -4.29
CA PHE A 76 -10.41 0.73 -3.04
C PHE A 76 -9.25 1.71 -3.20
N PHE A 77 -8.26 1.38 -4.00
CA PHE A 77 -7.02 2.16 -4.11
C PHE A 77 -7.24 3.62 -4.52
N PRO A 78 -8.21 3.97 -5.37
CA PRO A 78 -8.42 5.39 -5.69
C PRO A 78 -8.78 6.26 -4.48
N THR A 79 -9.14 5.66 -3.35
CA THR A 79 -9.40 6.40 -2.11
C THR A 79 -8.13 6.67 -1.31
N LEU A 80 -7.02 6.01 -1.63
CA LEU A 80 -5.75 6.19 -0.93
C LEU A 80 -5.08 7.48 -1.38
N LYS A 81 -4.31 8.11 -0.47
CA LYS A 81 -3.69 9.41 -0.75
C LYS A 81 -2.83 9.43 -2.00
N ARG A 82 -2.03 8.40 -2.21
CA ARG A 82 -1.12 8.35 -3.35
C ARG A 82 -1.86 8.33 -4.69
N TRP A 83 -3.03 7.70 -4.72
CA TRP A 83 -3.77 7.47 -5.96
C TRP A 83 -5.00 8.37 -6.11
N ALA A 84 -5.40 9.06 -5.05
CA ALA A 84 -6.52 9.99 -5.09
C ALA A 84 -6.17 11.19 -5.96
N LYS A 85 -7.14 11.64 -6.72
CA LYS A 85 -6.97 12.82 -7.57
C LYS A 85 -7.51 14.07 -6.92
#